data_f42a24124856647acdb9141c1e84ceeb
#
_entry.id   f42a24124856647acdb9141c1e84ceeb
#
_cell.length_a   1.000
_cell.length_b   1.000
_cell.length_c   1.000
_cell.angle_alpha   90.00
_cell.angle_beta   90.00
_cell.angle_gamma   90.00
#
_symmetry.space_group_name_H-M   'P 1'
#
loop_
_entity.id
_entity.type
_entity.pdbx_description
1 polymer ?
#
loop_
_entity_poly.entity_id
_entity_poly.type
_entity_poly.pdbx_seq_one_letter_code
_entity_poly.pdbx_strand_id
1 'polypeptide(L)'
;AFTELAARCDAVAVVGLSMGGSLAVWLAEHRPEVAALAVVNPLVTPPDTATTGFIEAMIEGGDEIAPGIGSDIALEGSVESAYPELPLRAALSLFEGVEEVEAKLDSVTCPVLLFTSTQDHVVDPKSSNVLMERVKGPVEQVVLERSYHVATLDYDKDEIEARTVEFLSGVLTAARP
;
A
#
# COMPACT_ATOMS: atom_id res chain seq x y z
N ALA A 1 2.11 18.01 -2.71
CA ALA A 1 2.17 17.69 -1.26
C ALA A 1 3.60 17.39 -0.81
N PHE A 2 4.28 16.29 -1.30
CA PHE A 2 5.64 15.92 -0.82
C PHE A 2 6.65 17.07 -0.93
N THR A 3 6.78 17.70 -2.09
CA THR A 3 7.71 18.82 -2.32
C THR A 3 7.47 20.02 -1.38
N GLU A 4 6.20 20.29 -1.06
CA GLU A 4 5.83 21.34 -0.11
C GLU A 4 6.22 20.98 1.33
N LEU A 5 6.04 19.73 1.73
CA LEU A 5 6.45 19.25 3.07
C LEU A 5 7.97 19.24 3.19
N ALA A 6 8.67 18.71 2.19
CA ALA A 6 10.13 18.67 2.16
C ALA A 6 10.80 20.06 2.20
N ALA A 7 10.11 21.10 1.71
CA ALA A 7 10.58 22.48 1.81
C ALA A 7 10.40 23.10 3.22
N ARG A 8 9.67 22.43 4.13
CA ARG A 8 9.28 22.96 5.45
C ARG A 8 9.67 22.07 6.62
N CYS A 9 10.04 20.83 6.35
CA CYS A 9 10.40 19.83 7.34
C CYS A 9 11.79 19.28 7.07
N ASP A 10 12.53 18.94 8.12
CA ASP A 10 13.88 18.37 8.03
C ASP A 10 13.86 16.97 7.39
N ALA A 11 12.77 16.21 7.59
CA ALA A 11 12.58 14.90 6.98
C ALA A 11 11.08 14.64 6.76
N VAL A 12 10.74 13.85 5.74
CA VAL A 12 9.37 13.45 5.39
C VAL A 12 9.32 11.94 5.22
N ALA A 13 8.44 11.29 5.99
CA ALA A 13 8.09 9.88 5.83
C ALA A 13 6.70 9.75 5.20
N VAL A 14 6.41 8.59 4.61
CA VAL A 14 5.14 8.34 3.93
C VAL A 14 4.48 7.10 4.52
N VAL A 15 3.18 7.20 4.78
CA VAL A 15 2.35 6.08 5.25
C VAL A 15 1.28 5.80 4.21
N GLY A 16 1.04 4.53 3.91
CA GLY A 16 0.03 4.15 2.92
C GLY A 16 -0.57 2.76 3.17
N LEU A 17 -1.86 2.61 2.86
CA LEU A 17 -2.58 1.34 2.89
C LEU A 17 -2.99 0.97 1.47
N SER A 18 -2.86 -0.31 1.08
CA SER A 18 -3.36 -0.84 -0.20
C SER A 18 -2.81 -0.04 -1.41
N MET A 19 -3.68 0.54 -2.22
CA MET A 19 -3.33 1.49 -3.29
C MET A 19 -2.51 2.68 -2.76
N GLY A 20 -2.81 3.19 -1.56
CA GLY A 20 -2.01 4.22 -0.91
C GLY A 20 -0.58 3.73 -0.58
N GLY A 21 -0.42 2.43 -0.31
CA GLY A 21 0.88 1.76 -0.21
C GLY A 21 1.64 1.76 -1.53
N SER A 22 0.97 1.44 -2.65
CA SER A 22 1.55 1.54 -4.01
C SER A 22 2.06 2.95 -4.30
N LEU A 23 1.24 3.96 -4.01
CA LEU A 23 1.59 5.37 -4.21
C LEU A 23 2.75 5.81 -3.31
N ALA A 24 2.83 5.30 -2.07
CA ALA A 24 3.94 5.56 -1.16
C ALA A 24 5.26 4.96 -1.67
N VAL A 25 5.21 3.72 -2.17
CA VAL A 25 6.36 3.06 -2.80
C VAL A 25 6.78 3.78 -4.07
N TRP A 26 5.83 4.09 -4.97
CA TRP A 26 6.10 4.87 -6.19
C TRP A 26 6.78 6.21 -5.87
N LEU A 27 6.33 6.87 -4.80
CA LEU A 27 6.94 8.14 -4.39
C LEU A 27 8.39 7.94 -3.95
N ALA A 28 8.69 6.89 -3.17
CA ALA A 28 10.06 6.60 -2.74
C ALA A 28 10.98 6.19 -3.90
N GLU A 29 10.45 5.53 -4.93
CA GLU A 29 11.17 5.22 -6.18
C GLU A 29 11.63 6.47 -6.94
N HIS A 30 10.85 7.55 -6.86
CA HIS A 30 11.09 8.78 -7.60
C HIS A 30 11.64 9.92 -6.74
N ARG A 31 11.71 9.73 -5.42
CA ARG A 31 12.12 10.72 -4.43
C ARG A 31 13.03 10.08 -3.39
N PRO A 32 14.34 10.01 -3.66
CA PRO A 32 15.29 9.43 -2.71
C PRO A 32 15.38 10.19 -1.38
N GLU A 33 14.78 11.39 -1.30
CA GLU A 33 14.66 12.19 -0.07
C GLU A 33 13.56 11.66 0.88
N VAL A 34 12.74 10.69 0.47
CA VAL A 34 11.78 10.03 1.39
C VAL A 34 12.56 9.36 2.51
N ALA A 35 12.33 9.79 3.75
CA ALA A 35 13.12 9.34 4.90
C ALA A 35 12.74 7.92 5.33
N ALA A 36 11.49 7.53 5.21
CA ALA A 36 10.98 6.19 5.54
C ALA A 36 9.60 5.93 4.91
N LEU A 37 9.25 4.67 4.78
CA LEU A 37 7.90 4.19 4.44
C LEU A 37 7.30 3.38 5.60
N ALA A 38 6.00 3.55 5.85
CA ALA A 38 5.20 2.60 6.61
C ALA A 38 4.00 2.19 5.74
N VAL A 39 3.94 0.93 5.34
CA VAL A 39 2.93 0.46 4.38
C VAL A 39 2.14 -0.73 4.95
N VAL A 40 0.83 -0.70 4.75
CA VAL A 40 -0.10 -1.73 5.22
C VAL A 40 -0.72 -2.39 3.99
N ASN A 41 -0.56 -3.70 3.87
CA ASN A 41 -1.13 -4.49 2.78
C ASN A 41 -0.94 -3.84 1.39
N PRO A 42 0.29 -3.41 1.01
CA PRO A 42 0.51 -2.64 -0.20
C PRO A 42 0.28 -3.49 -1.47
N LEU A 43 -0.40 -2.92 -2.45
CA LEU A 43 -0.56 -3.52 -3.77
C LEU A 43 0.66 -3.16 -4.63
N VAL A 44 1.71 -3.99 -4.64
CA VAL A 44 2.94 -3.75 -5.43
C VAL A 44 3.19 -4.80 -6.51
N THR A 45 2.28 -5.77 -6.64
CA THR A 45 2.26 -6.72 -7.75
C THR A 45 0.94 -6.59 -8.50
N PRO A 46 0.94 -6.50 -9.84
CA PRO A 46 -0.29 -6.43 -10.59
C PRO A 46 -1.09 -7.74 -10.44
N PRO A 47 -2.41 -7.71 -10.63
CA PRO A 47 -3.22 -8.91 -10.70
C PRO A 47 -2.80 -9.76 -11.92
N ASP A 48 -3.23 -11.00 -11.93
CA ASP A 48 -2.97 -11.89 -13.06
C ASP A 48 -3.70 -11.44 -14.35
N THR A 49 -3.22 -11.96 -15.48
CA THR A 49 -3.78 -11.63 -16.79
C THR A 49 -5.23 -12.09 -16.99
N ALA A 50 -5.72 -13.03 -16.17
CA ALA A 50 -7.11 -13.46 -16.23
C ALA A 50 -8.02 -12.38 -15.61
N THR A 51 -7.58 -11.77 -14.52
CA THR A 51 -8.29 -10.66 -13.86
C THR A 51 -8.35 -9.42 -14.76
N THR A 52 -7.23 -9.01 -15.34
CA THR A 52 -7.20 -7.86 -16.26
C THR A 52 -8.02 -8.11 -17.51
N GLY A 53 -7.90 -9.29 -18.13
CA GLY A 53 -8.69 -9.67 -19.30
C GLY A 53 -10.19 -9.76 -19.02
N PHE A 54 -10.60 -10.15 -17.81
CA PHE A 54 -12.01 -10.12 -17.42
C PHE A 54 -12.55 -8.69 -17.37
N ILE A 55 -11.79 -7.76 -16.79
CA ILE A 55 -12.18 -6.34 -16.72
C ILE A 55 -12.25 -5.74 -18.14
N GLU A 56 -11.28 -6.05 -18.99
CA GLU A 56 -11.28 -5.61 -20.40
C GLU A 56 -12.52 -6.11 -21.15
N ALA A 57 -12.89 -7.38 -20.96
CA ALA A 57 -14.08 -7.96 -21.57
C ALA A 57 -15.38 -7.31 -21.08
N MET A 58 -15.46 -6.92 -19.80
CA MET A 58 -16.59 -6.15 -19.28
C MET A 58 -16.70 -4.78 -19.98
N ILE A 59 -15.57 -4.08 -20.12
CA ILE A 59 -15.51 -2.77 -20.79
C ILE A 59 -15.91 -2.90 -22.28
N GLU A 60 -15.44 -3.93 -22.97
CA GLU A 60 -15.81 -4.22 -24.35
C GLU A 60 -17.30 -4.57 -24.48
N GLY A 61 -17.87 -5.21 -23.45
CA GLY A 61 -19.31 -5.48 -23.33
C GLY A 61 -20.17 -4.24 -23.07
N GLY A 62 -19.55 -3.09 -22.78
CA GLY A 62 -20.22 -1.82 -22.53
C GLY A 62 -20.37 -1.46 -21.05
N ASP A 63 -19.81 -2.25 -20.13
CA ASP A 63 -19.80 -1.92 -18.71
C ASP A 63 -18.72 -0.86 -18.42
N GLU A 64 -19.07 0.15 -17.63
CA GLU A 64 -18.14 1.20 -17.19
C GLU A 64 -17.78 1.05 -15.72
N ILE A 65 -18.66 0.40 -14.96
CA ILE A 65 -18.66 0.34 -13.50
C ILE A 65 -18.91 -1.11 -13.05
N ALA A 66 -18.22 -1.55 -12.04
CA ALA A 66 -18.48 -2.80 -11.31
C ALA A 66 -18.85 -2.51 -9.84
N PRO A 67 -19.42 -3.46 -9.10
CA PRO A 67 -19.52 -3.36 -7.65
C PRO A 67 -18.14 -3.11 -7.04
N GLY A 68 -18.08 -2.22 -6.04
CA GLY A 68 -16.86 -1.95 -5.28
C GLY A 68 -16.41 -3.19 -4.49
N ILE A 69 -15.17 -3.16 -4.01
CA ILE A 69 -14.55 -4.27 -3.25
C ILE A 69 -15.27 -4.50 -1.91
N GLY A 70 -15.96 -3.46 -1.38
CA GLY A 70 -16.57 -3.51 -0.05
C GLY A 70 -15.55 -3.29 1.06
N SER A 71 -15.97 -3.54 2.29
CA SER A 71 -15.11 -3.44 3.48
C SER A 71 -14.58 -4.83 3.84
N ASP A 72 -13.29 -5.08 3.59
CA ASP A 72 -12.62 -6.30 4.04
C ASP A 72 -12.02 -6.08 5.44
N ILE A 73 -12.87 -6.24 6.47
CA ILE A 73 -12.59 -6.00 7.89
C ILE A 73 -13.16 -7.17 8.69
N ALA A 74 -12.34 -7.79 9.55
CA ALA A 74 -12.75 -8.91 10.41
C ALA A 74 -13.56 -8.44 11.64
N LEU A 75 -13.27 -7.24 12.14
CA LEU A 75 -13.93 -6.68 13.33
C LEU A 75 -15.40 -6.38 13.05
N GLU A 76 -16.28 -7.12 13.69
CA GLU A 76 -17.73 -6.95 13.53
C GLU A 76 -18.18 -5.53 13.87
N GLY A 77 -18.99 -4.93 13.02
CA GLY A 77 -19.50 -3.57 13.17
C GLY A 77 -18.56 -2.46 12.71
N SER A 78 -17.32 -2.77 12.35
CA SER A 78 -16.41 -1.83 11.72
C SER A 78 -16.67 -1.76 10.21
N VAL A 79 -16.75 -0.56 9.66
CA VAL A 79 -17.05 -0.34 8.22
C VAL A 79 -16.14 0.76 7.68
N GLU A 80 -15.55 0.52 6.53
CA GLU A 80 -14.82 1.52 5.78
C GLU A 80 -15.78 2.47 5.06
N SER A 81 -15.43 3.76 5.03
CA SER A 81 -16.11 4.73 4.17
C SER A 81 -15.56 4.64 2.75
N ALA A 82 -16.19 3.84 1.92
CA ALA A 82 -15.79 3.59 0.54
C ALA A 82 -16.96 3.83 -0.44
N TYR A 83 -16.62 4.03 -1.71
CA TYR A 83 -17.61 4.07 -2.77
C TYR A 83 -18.16 2.66 -3.04
N PRO A 84 -19.49 2.53 -3.31
CA PRO A 84 -20.10 1.24 -3.61
C PRO A 84 -19.76 0.72 -5.01
N GLU A 85 -19.11 1.53 -5.82
CA GLU A 85 -18.84 1.28 -7.24
C GLU A 85 -17.36 1.49 -7.57
N LEU A 86 -16.85 0.66 -8.49
CA LEU A 86 -15.50 0.69 -9.00
C LEU A 86 -15.52 1.02 -10.49
N PRO A 87 -14.96 2.16 -10.94
CA PRO A 87 -14.81 2.46 -12.35
C PRO A 87 -13.76 1.53 -12.98
N LEU A 88 -14.18 0.73 -13.97
CA LEU A 88 -13.34 -0.34 -14.53
C LEU A 88 -12.07 0.18 -15.22
N ARG A 89 -12.17 1.30 -15.96
CA ARG A 89 -10.99 1.92 -16.60
C ARG A 89 -9.98 2.46 -15.58
N ALA A 90 -10.46 2.95 -14.43
CA ALA A 90 -9.56 3.41 -13.36
C ALA A 90 -8.85 2.23 -12.69
N ALA A 91 -9.52 1.08 -12.56
CA ALA A 91 -8.90 -0.15 -12.07
C ALA A 91 -7.77 -0.61 -13.00
N LEU A 92 -7.99 -0.66 -14.33
CA LEU A 92 -6.91 -0.99 -15.27
C LEU A 92 -5.74 0.00 -15.20
N SER A 93 -6.03 1.30 -15.14
CA SER A 93 -4.98 2.32 -14.99
C SER A 93 -4.19 2.17 -13.68
N LEU A 94 -4.86 1.76 -12.58
CA LEU A 94 -4.16 1.42 -11.33
C LEU A 94 -3.22 0.24 -11.55
N PHE A 95 -3.65 -0.82 -12.23
CA PHE A 95 -2.85 -2.02 -12.46
C PHE A 95 -1.62 -1.74 -13.34
N GLU A 96 -1.77 -0.90 -14.38
CA GLU A 96 -0.65 -0.39 -15.17
C GLU A 96 0.35 0.37 -14.28
N GLY A 97 -0.13 1.23 -13.38
CA GLY A 97 0.72 1.91 -12.40
C GLY A 97 1.42 0.97 -11.43
N VAL A 98 0.75 -0.12 -11.02
CA VAL A 98 1.35 -1.16 -10.16
C VAL A 98 2.46 -1.94 -10.89
N GLU A 99 2.31 -2.21 -12.19
CA GLU A 99 3.38 -2.81 -13.01
C GLU A 99 4.63 -1.90 -13.03
N GLU A 100 4.44 -0.58 -13.16
CA GLU A 100 5.54 0.38 -13.10
C GLU A 100 6.23 0.38 -11.72
N VAL A 101 5.45 0.29 -10.64
CA VAL A 101 5.97 0.17 -9.27
C VAL A 101 6.77 -1.13 -9.14
N GLU A 102 6.18 -2.27 -9.48
CA GLU A 102 6.90 -3.56 -9.39
C GLU A 102 8.23 -3.51 -10.12
N ALA A 103 8.25 -2.94 -11.32
CA ALA A 103 9.47 -2.87 -12.13
C ALA A 103 10.63 -2.11 -11.46
N LYS A 104 10.35 -1.16 -10.53
CA LYS A 104 11.32 -0.25 -9.93
C LYS A 104 11.56 -0.45 -8.43
N LEU A 105 10.99 -1.47 -7.80
CA LEU A 105 11.14 -1.73 -6.35
C LEU A 105 12.60 -1.69 -5.86
N ASP A 106 13.55 -2.09 -6.72
CA ASP A 106 14.98 -2.09 -6.42
C ASP A 106 15.57 -0.68 -6.22
N SER A 107 14.84 0.37 -6.57
CA SER A 107 15.27 1.77 -6.36
C SER A 107 14.90 2.31 -4.99
N VAL A 108 14.02 1.61 -4.25
CA VAL A 108 13.64 2.00 -2.88
C VAL A 108 14.78 1.64 -1.92
N THR A 109 15.39 2.66 -1.31
CA THR A 109 16.54 2.53 -0.43
C THR A 109 16.29 3.00 1.01
N CYS A 110 15.20 3.72 1.24
CA CYS A 110 14.81 4.14 2.58
C CYS A 110 14.33 2.96 3.44
N PRO A 111 14.38 3.07 4.78
CA PRO A 111 13.78 2.09 5.69
C PRO A 111 12.27 1.92 5.46
N VAL A 112 11.79 0.68 5.51
CA VAL A 112 10.39 0.31 5.29
C VAL A 112 9.87 -0.47 6.49
N LEU A 113 8.76 -0.02 7.08
CA LEU A 113 7.93 -0.80 7.99
C LEU A 113 6.75 -1.35 7.18
N LEU A 114 6.66 -2.68 7.10
CA LEU A 114 5.66 -3.38 6.30
C LEU A 114 4.71 -4.16 7.21
N PHE A 115 3.42 -3.87 7.12
CA PHE A 115 2.38 -4.66 7.76
C PHE A 115 1.72 -5.57 6.73
N THR A 116 1.56 -6.84 7.07
CA THR A 116 0.98 -7.86 6.17
C THR A 116 -0.09 -8.66 6.89
N SER A 117 -1.33 -8.52 6.47
CA SER A 117 -2.43 -9.36 6.93
C SER A 117 -2.35 -10.74 6.27
N THR A 118 -2.38 -11.80 7.09
CA THR A 118 -2.35 -13.18 6.58
C THR A 118 -3.67 -13.60 5.93
N GLN A 119 -4.74 -12.91 6.26
CA GLN A 119 -6.12 -13.17 5.79
C GLN A 119 -6.65 -12.00 4.95
N ASP A 120 -5.81 -11.40 4.12
CA ASP A 120 -6.20 -10.36 3.17
C ASP A 120 -6.92 -11.00 1.98
N HIS A 121 -8.17 -10.56 1.71
CA HIS A 121 -8.99 -11.06 0.60
C HIS A 121 -9.00 -10.13 -0.62
N VAL A 122 -8.27 -9.00 -0.54
CA VAL A 122 -8.20 -7.98 -1.60
C VAL A 122 -6.85 -7.98 -2.28
N VAL A 123 -5.77 -7.96 -1.50
CA VAL A 123 -4.39 -8.00 -2.00
C VAL A 123 -3.72 -9.29 -1.52
N ASP A 124 -3.28 -10.13 -2.46
CA ASP A 124 -2.54 -11.35 -2.12
C ASP A 124 -1.32 -10.99 -1.25
N PRO A 125 -1.15 -11.58 -0.06
CA PRO A 125 0.02 -11.36 0.80
C PRO A 125 1.37 -11.58 0.10
N LYS A 126 1.40 -12.29 -1.04
CA LYS A 126 2.60 -12.38 -1.90
C LYS A 126 3.11 -11.02 -2.36
N SER A 127 2.24 -10.02 -2.51
CA SER A 127 2.65 -8.65 -2.83
C SER A 127 3.65 -8.11 -1.81
N SER A 128 3.41 -8.35 -0.53
CA SER A 128 4.33 -8.01 0.57
C SER A 128 5.67 -8.76 0.46
N ASN A 129 5.65 -10.04 0.07
CA ASN A 129 6.88 -10.82 -0.10
C ASN A 129 7.74 -10.25 -1.23
N VAL A 130 7.14 -9.89 -2.37
CA VAL A 130 7.85 -9.27 -3.50
C VAL A 130 8.48 -7.94 -3.08
N LEU A 131 7.76 -7.12 -2.30
CA LEU A 131 8.33 -5.87 -1.77
C LEU A 131 9.55 -6.15 -0.91
N MET A 132 9.47 -7.08 0.05
CA MET A 132 10.59 -7.43 0.93
C MET A 132 11.82 -7.96 0.18
N GLU A 133 11.60 -8.76 -0.86
CA GLU A 133 12.69 -9.36 -1.63
C GLU A 133 13.42 -8.34 -2.52
N ARG A 134 12.70 -7.31 -2.99
CA ARG A 134 13.20 -6.43 -4.04
C ARG A 134 13.73 -5.09 -3.55
N VAL A 135 13.14 -4.50 -2.52
CA VAL A 135 13.64 -3.21 -2.01
C VAL A 135 15.05 -3.35 -1.45
N LYS A 136 15.86 -2.30 -1.57
CA LYS A 136 17.27 -2.29 -1.11
C LYS A 136 17.42 -1.70 0.28
N GLY A 137 16.45 -0.93 0.74
CA GLY A 137 16.41 -0.44 2.12
C GLY A 137 16.14 -1.56 3.13
N PRO A 138 16.44 -1.34 4.42
CA PRO A 138 16.06 -2.29 5.46
C PRO A 138 14.53 -2.39 5.58
N VAL A 139 14.01 -3.61 5.65
CA VAL A 139 12.59 -3.87 5.83
C VAL A 139 12.36 -4.54 7.17
N GLU A 140 11.45 -3.97 7.95
CA GLU A 140 10.87 -4.59 9.14
C GLU A 140 9.44 -5.00 8.81
N GLN A 141 9.13 -6.30 8.92
CA GLN A 141 7.78 -6.82 8.69
C GLN A 141 7.07 -7.12 10.01
N VAL A 142 5.82 -6.68 10.10
CA VAL A 142 4.86 -7.05 11.14
C VAL A 142 3.74 -7.85 10.49
N VAL A 143 3.57 -9.10 10.95
CA VAL A 143 2.51 -10.00 10.45
C VAL A 143 1.26 -9.80 11.29
N LEU A 144 0.13 -9.51 10.63
CA LEU A 144 -1.17 -9.29 11.25
C LEU A 144 -2.02 -10.56 11.07
N GLU A 145 -2.27 -11.26 12.17
CA GLU A 145 -2.97 -12.56 12.13
C GLU A 145 -4.49 -12.45 12.29
N ARG A 146 -4.98 -11.30 12.78
CA ARG A 146 -6.40 -11.13 13.15
C ARG A 146 -7.16 -10.20 12.24
N SER A 147 -6.45 -9.37 11.48
CA SER A 147 -7.04 -8.36 10.61
C SER A 147 -7.07 -8.81 9.16
N TYR A 148 -8.09 -8.35 8.42
CA TYR A 148 -8.20 -8.47 6.99
C TYR A 148 -7.52 -7.28 6.28
N HIS A 149 -7.93 -6.98 5.05
CA HIS A 149 -7.26 -5.97 4.22
C HIS A 149 -7.18 -4.58 4.85
N VAL A 150 -8.31 -4.07 5.36
CA VAL A 150 -8.38 -2.73 5.97
C VAL A 150 -7.95 -2.78 7.44
N ALA A 151 -6.75 -3.29 7.68
CA ALA A 151 -6.22 -3.59 9.01
C ALA A 151 -6.17 -2.37 9.95
N THR A 152 -6.13 -1.15 9.40
CA THR A 152 -6.16 0.11 10.17
C THR A 152 -7.52 0.41 10.84
N LEU A 153 -8.56 -0.33 10.49
CA LEU A 153 -9.89 -0.27 11.12
C LEU A 153 -10.29 -1.58 11.80
N ASP A 154 -9.34 -2.52 11.90
CA ASP A 154 -9.56 -3.88 12.32
C ASP A 154 -8.90 -4.20 13.67
N TYR A 155 -8.82 -5.47 14.04
CA TYR A 155 -8.32 -5.95 15.34
C TYR A 155 -6.89 -5.54 15.67
N ASP A 156 -6.02 -5.38 14.67
CA ASP A 156 -4.59 -5.07 14.87
C ASP A 156 -4.27 -3.57 14.73
N LYS A 157 -5.29 -2.70 14.65
CA LYS A 157 -5.13 -1.25 14.46
C LYS A 157 -4.21 -0.60 15.48
N ASP A 158 -4.36 -0.96 16.77
CA ASP A 158 -3.58 -0.36 17.85
C ASP A 158 -2.09 -0.74 17.75
N GLU A 159 -1.79 -1.97 17.28
CA GLU A 159 -0.43 -2.42 17.00
C GLU A 159 0.16 -1.67 15.79
N ILE A 160 -0.62 -1.52 14.71
CA ILE A 160 -0.21 -0.74 13.53
C ILE A 160 0.14 0.69 13.92
N GLU A 161 -0.71 1.35 14.70
CA GLU A 161 -0.49 2.72 15.16
C GLU A 161 0.78 2.81 16.02
N ALA A 162 0.91 1.97 17.04
CA ALA A 162 2.04 1.99 17.97
C ALA A 162 3.37 1.74 17.24
N ARG A 163 3.44 0.71 16.41
CA ARG A 163 4.64 0.35 15.64
C ARG A 163 5.02 1.42 14.62
N THR A 164 4.01 2.02 13.95
CA THR A 164 4.24 3.10 12.99
C THR A 164 4.83 4.32 13.69
N VAL A 165 4.27 4.73 14.84
CA VAL A 165 4.78 5.88 15.60
C VAL A 165 6.20 5.62 16.12
N GLU A 166 6.47 4.43 16.66
CA GLU A 166 7.79 4.03 17.16
C GLU A 166 8.83 4.08 16.02
N PHE A 167 8.55 3.39 14.92
CA PHE A 167 9.44 3.31 13.76
C PHE A 167 9.75 4.69 13.16
N LEU A 168 8.72 5.47 12.86
CA LEU A 168 8.90 6.80 12.26
C LEU A 168 9.60 7.77 13.21
N SER A 169 9.30 7.72 14.52
CA SER A 169 9.99 8.54 15.51
C SER A 169 11.48 8.22 15.57
N GLY A 170 11.85 6.93 15.50
CA GLY A 170 13.24 6.49 15.46
C GLY A 170 13.98 7.01 14.23
N VAL A 171 13.43 6.80 13.05
CA VAL A 171 14.06 7.22 11.77
C VAL A 171 14.14 8.74 11.67
N LEU A 172 13.06 9.45 11.94
CA LEU A 172 13.02 10.92 11.80
C LEU A 172 13.89 11.64 12.84
N THR A 173 14.12 11.02 14.01
CA THR A 173 15.05 11.56 15.01
C THR A 173 16.49 11.36 14.57
N ALA A 174 16.81 10.21 13.96
CA ALA A 174 18.15 9.92 13.46
C ALA A 174 18.54 10.76 12.21
N ALA A 175 17.54 11.23 11.46
CA ALA A 175 17.73 12.08 10.27
C ALA A 175 17.94 13.58 10.59
N ARG A 176 17.84 13.99 11.86
CA ARG A 176 18.12 15.38 12.25
C ARG A 176 19.63 15.63 12.22
N PRO A 177 20.08 16.74 11.58
CA PRO A 177 21.49 17.10 11.49
C PRO A 177 22.12 17.44 12.84
#